data_ea706ab9891a6edededbb4d3519d19b7
#
_entry.id   ea706ab9891a6edededbb4d3519d19b7
#
_cell.length_a   1.000
_cell.length_b   1.000
_cell.length_c   1.000
_cell.angle_alpha   90.00
_cell.angle_beta   90.00
_cell.angle_gamma   90.00
#
_symmetry.space_group_name_H-M   'P 1'
#
loop_
_entity.id
_entity.type
_entity.pdbx_description
1 polymer ?
#
loop_
_entity_poly.entity_id
_entity_poly.type
_entity_poly.pdbx_seq_one_letter_code
_entity_poly.pdbx_strand_id
1 'polypeptide(L)'
;MDTLIAGITSITIPQIVMMVIGALLMYLGIKKEYEPTLLVPMGLGTILVNFPGSGVLTQVVNGVEQEGVFDALFNFGIGTELFPLLIFIGIGAMIDFGPLLQNPFMLLFGAAAQFGIFFVAVVAVLAGFDIKEAASIGIIGAADGPTSIFVANQLAKDLLGPITVAAYSYMALVPIIQPFAIKLVTTKKERRIRMTYKAENVSQMTKILFPIIITLVAGFIAPISLPLVGFLMFGNLLRECGVLDRLSQTAQNELVNIVSILLGLTISIKMQADLFLNVQTLLIIVFGLLAFIMDSIGGVMFAKFLNLFRKEKINPMIGAAGISAFPMSSRVIQKMATDEDPQNFILMYAVGANVSGQIASVIAGGLLLAYFS
;
A
#
# COMPACT_ATOMS: atom_id res chain seq x y z
N MET A 1 23.53 -4.23 41.23
CA MET A 1 22.34 -5.08 41.01
C MET A 1 21.18 -4.25 40.45
N ASP A 2 21.11 -2.97 40.81
CA ASP A 2 20.03 -2.06 40.36
C ASP A 2 19.98 -1.84 38.85
N THR A 3 21.12 -1.86 38.16
CA THR A 3 21.18 -1.74 36.69
C THR A 3 20.67 -2.96 35.91
N LEU A 4 20.76 -4.17 36.49
CA LEU A 4 20.26 -5.40 35.87
C LEU A 4 18.74 -5.54 35.98
N ILE A 5 18.13 -4.92 36.97
CA ILE A 5 16.68 -4.99 37.22
C ILE A 5 15.97 -3.75 36.69
N ALA A 6 16.72 -2.66 36.40
CA ALA A 6 16.16 -1.40 35.92
C ALA A 6 15.29 -1.57 34.66
N GLY A 7 15.71 -2.44 33.74
CA GLY A 7 14.93 -2.73 32.54
C GLY A 7 13.55 -3.34 32.82
N ILE A 8 13.39 -4.10 33.90
CA ILE A 8 12.12 -4.74 34.27
C ILE A 8 11.25 -3.79 35.10
N THR A 9 11.88 -3.05 36.03
CA THR A 9 11.15 -2.16 36.95
C THR A 9 10.68 -0.86 36.34
N SER A 10 11.27 -0.43 35.21
CA SER A 10 10.90 0.79 34.49
C SER A 10 9.87 0.58 33.39
N ILE A 11 9.47 -0.67 33.07
CA ILE A 11 8.46 -0.96 32.06
C ILE A 11 7.09 -0.46 32.53
N THR A 12 6.43 0.32 31.67
CA THR A 12 5.07 0.83 31.90
C THR A 12 4.01 -0.09 31.27
N ILE A 13 2.78 -0.01 31.76
CA ILE A 13 1.64 -0.78 31.18
C ILE A 13 1.44 -0.46 29.69
N PRO A 14 1.46 0.80 29.22
CA PRO A 14 1.38 1.11 27.79
C PRO A 14 2.47 0.43 26.95
N GLN A 15 3.72 0.38 27.44
CA GLN A 15 4.81 -0.30 26.75
C GLN A 15 4.56 -1.82 26.64
N ILE A 16 4.04 -2.44 27.68
CA ILE A 16 3.63 -3.87 27.63
C ILE A 16 2.55 -4.09 26.57
N VAL A 17 1.54 -3.21 26.51
CA VAL A 17 0.49 -3.28 25.48
C VAL A 17 1.10 -3.21 24.08
N MET A 18 2.04 -2.30 23.85
CA MET A 18 2.71 -2.20 22.54
C MET A 18 3.59 -3.42 22.23
N MET A 19 4.26 -4.00 23.22
CA MET A 19 4.98 -5.28 23.01
C MET A 19 4.04 -6.42 22.62
N VAL A 20 2.85 -6.48 23.23
CA VAL A 20 1.81 -7.47 22.86
C VAL A 20 1.30 -7.19 21.44
N ILE A 21 1.11 -5.93 21.06
CA ILE A 21 0.77 -5.56 19.67
C ILE A 21 1.88 -5.99 18.72
N GLY A 22 3.15 -5.75 19.06
CA GLY A 22 4.30 -6.23 18.28
C GLY A 22 4.31 -7.75 18.11
N ALA A 23 4.08 -8.50 19.18
CA ALA A 23 3.96 -9.96 19.13
C ALA A 23 2.76 -10.42 18.28
N LEU A 24 1.63 -9.70 18.32
CA LEU A 24 0.47 -9.96 17.47
C LEU A 24 0.80 -9.75 15.98
N LEU A 25 1.49 -8.67 15.63
CA LEU A 25 1.94 -8.41 14.26
C LEU A 25 2.84 -9.53 13.75
N MET A 26 3.82 -9.99 14.57
CA MET A 26 4.64 -11.14 14.23
C MET A 26 3.81 -12.42 14.06
N TYR A 27 2.83 -12.67 14.93
CA TYR A 27 1.94 -13.81 14.81
C TYR A 27 1.14 -13.78 13.51
N LEU A 28 0.60 -12.61 13.14
CA LEU A 28 -0.14 -12.43 11.89
C LEU A 28 0.78 -12.66 10.67
N GLY A 29 2.01 -12.15 10.70
CA GLY A 29 2.99 -12.41 9.65
C GLY A 29 3.38 -13.88 9.54
N ILE A 30 3.70 -14.54 10.65
CA ILE A 30 4.23 -15.92 10.65
C ILE A 30 3.13 -16.97 10.44
N LYS A 31 2.00 -16.85 11.16
CA LYS A 31 0.94 -17.89 11.17
C LYS A 31 -0.15 -17.66 10.13
N LYS A 32 -0.41 -16.40 9.77
CA LYS A 32 -1.44 -16.05 8.79
C LYS A 32 -0.85 -15.65 7.44
N GLU A 33 0.48 -15.57 7.36
CA GLU A 33 1.21 -15.17 6.14
C GLU A 33 0.76 -13.80 5.59
N TYR A 34 0.33 -12.91 6.52
CA TYR A 34 -0.08 -11.55 6.18
C TYR A 34 1.16 -10.66 6.07
N GLU A 35 1.56 -10.32 4.84
CA GLU A 35 2.74 -9.49 4.53
C GLU A 35 3.94 -9.77 5.47
N PRO A 36 4.43 -11.02 5.53
CA PRO A 36 5.42 -11.44 6.52
C PRO A 36 6.72 -10.65 6.43
N THR A 37 7.09 -10.23 5.23
CA THR A 37 8.33 -9.46 4.97
C THR A 37 8.36 -8.10 5.66
N LEU A 38 7.20 -7.56 6.02
CA LEU A 38 7.10 -6.28 6.72
C LEU A 38 6.57 -6.44 8.15
N LEU A 39 5.48 -7.21 8.34
CA LEU A 39 4.84 -7.34 9.66
C LEU A 39 5.76 -7.99 10.70
N VAL A 40 6.63 -8.92 10.30
CA VAL A 40 7.56 -9.58 11.22
C VAL A 40 8.67 -8.62 11.70
N PRO A 41 9.41 -7.93 10.82
CA PRO A 41 10.37 -6.91 11.26
C PRO A 41 9.73 -5.77 12.05
N MET A 42 8.55 -5.28 11.62
CA MET A 42 7.83 -4.21 12.32
C MET A 42 7.38 -4.66 13.72
N GLY A 43 6.89 -5.89 13.85
CA GLY A 43 6.49 -6.44 15.15
C GLY A 43 7.67 -6.58 16.10
N LEU A 44 8.81 -7.10 15.62
CA LEU A 44 10.03 -7.17 16.42
C LEU A 44 10.54 -5.76 16.79
N GLY A 45 10.60 -4.86 15.83
CA GLY A 45 10.97 -3.46 16.05
C GLY A 45 10.08 -2.79 17.10
N THR A 46 8.76 -3.03 17.07
CA THR A 46 7.81 -2.52 18.07
C THR A 46 8.14 -3.02 19.48
N ILE A 47 8.55 -4.26 19.63
CA ILE A 47 9.01 -4.78 20.93
C ILE A 47 10.28 -4.05 21.36
N LEU A 48 11.26 -3.88 20.48
CA LEU A 48 12.55 -3.27 20.79
C LEU A 48 12.43 -1.80 21.20
N VAL A 49 11.62 -1.00 20.48
CA VAL A 49 11.46 0.45 20.77
C VAL A 49 10.68 0.72 22.06
N ASN A 50 9.88 -0.24 22.52
CA ASN A 50 9.13 -0.13 23.77
C ASN A 50 9.89 -0.73 24.99
N PHE A 51 11.12 -1.21 24.79
CA PHE A 51 11.98 -1.65 25.88
C PHE A 51 12.74 -0.45 26.46
N PRO A 52 12.53 -0.12 27.75
CA PRO A 52 13.26 0.99 28.39
C PRO A 52 14.78 0.78 28.35
N GLY A 53 15.52 1.79 27.95
CA GLY A 53 16.98 1.74 27.91
C GLY A 53 17.58 0.78 26.89
N SER A 54 16.82 0.38 25.86
CA SER A 54 17.28 -0.58 24.84
C SER A 54 18.43 -0.07 23.97
N GLY A 55 18.67 1.25 23.92
CA GLY A 55 19.69 1.86 23.06
C GLY A 55 19.37 1.85 21.56
N VAL A 56 18.20 1.33 21.17
CA VAL A 56 17.77 1.35 19.76
C VAL A 56 17.26 2.73 19.33
N LEU A 57 16.76 3.51 20.30
CA LEU A 57 16.36 4.90 20.12
C LEU A 57 17.45 5.85 20.69
N THR A 58 17.44 7.08 20.19
CA THR A 58 18.28 8.16 20.70
C THR A 58 18.02 8.38 22.19
N GLN A 59 19.09 8.41 22.99
CA GLN A 59 19.01 8.60 24.42
C GLN A 59 20.16 9.43 24.93
N VAL A 60 19.98 10.07 26.09
CA VAL A 60 21.03 10.85 26.74
C VAL A 60 21.76 9.93 27.74
N VAL A 61 23.03 9.63 27.47
CA VAL A 61 23.90 8.83 28.35
C VAL A 61 25.02 9.74 28.90
N ASN A 62 25.07 9.90 30.18
CA ASN A 62 26.07 10.77 30.87
C ASN A 62 26.07 12.23 30.35
N GLY A 63 24.89 12.77 29.98
CA GLY A 63 24.77 14.13 29.48
C GLY A 63 25.15 14.30 27.99
N VAL A 64 25.46 13.21 27.29
CA VAL A 64 25.76 13.20 25.87
C VAL A 64 24.61 12.49 25.13
N GLU A 65 24.08 13.14 24.11
CA GLU A 65 23.08 12.53 23.22
C GLU A 65 23.76 11.48 22.35
N GLN A 66 23.27 10.25 22.41
CA GLN A 66 23.71 9.14 21.57
C GLN A 66 22.56 8.78 20.62
N GLU A 67 22.80 8.96 19.31
CA GLU A 67 21.82 8.60 18.28
C GLU A 67 21.60 7.09 18.28
N GLY A 68 20.32 6.70 18.36
CA GLY A 68 19.90 5.30 18.27
C GLY A 68 19.98 4.77 16.84
N VAL A 69 20.25 3.47 16.70
CA VAL A 69 20.37 2.83 15.36
C VAL A 69 19.08 2.97 14.55
N PHE A 70 17.93 2.91 15.21
CA PHE A 70 16.64 3.05 14.50
C PHE A 70 16.41 4.49 14.06
N ASP A 71 16.77 5.49 14.88
CA ASP A 71 16.67 6.90 14.49
C ASP A 71 17.57 7.23 13.29
N ALA A 72 18.82 6.73 13.29
CA ALA A 72 19.71 6.86 12.15
C ALA A 72 19.13 6.23 10.87
N LEU A 73 18.57 5.01 10.97
CA LEU A 73 17.91 4.34 9.84
C LEU A 73 16.66 5.09 9.40
N PHE A 74 15.87 5.64 10.34
CA PHE A 74 14.68 6.43 10.02
C PHE A 74 15.06 7.69 9.24
N ASN A 75 16.00 8.45 9.74
CA ASN A 75 16.45 9.68 9.09
C ASN A 75 17.01 9.40 7.69
N PHE A 76 17.81 8.35 7.54
CA PHE A 76 18.40 7.94 6.27
C PHE A 76 17.36 7.38 5.29
N GLY A 77 16.45 6.54 5.74
CA GLY A 77 15.61 5.73 4.85
C GLY A 77 14.20 6.28 4.62
N ILE A 78 13.53 6.71 5.69
CA ILE A 78 12.17 7.25 5.62
C ILE A 78 12.20 8.77 5.52
N GLY A 79 13.04 9.43 6.34
CA GLY A 79 13.18 10.88 6.31
C GLY A 79 13.61 11.43 4.95
N THR A 80 14.44 10.69 4.21
CA THR A 80 14.84 10.99 2.83
C THR A 80 13.93 10.36 1.76
N GLU A 81 12.89 9.59 2.18
CA GLU A 81 11.98 8.85 1.29
C GLU A 81 12.65 7.73 0.47
N LEU A 82 13.91 7.42 0.74
CA LEU A 82 14.68 6.47 -0.03
C LEU A 82 14.08 5.06 -0.02
N PHE A 83 13.65 4.56 1.17
CA PHE A 83 13.13 3.20 1.27
C PHE A 83 11.83 3.00 0.48
N PRO A 84 10.80 3.86 0.58
CA PRO A 84 9.62 3.75 -0.25
C PRO A 84 9.94 3.76 -1.75
N LEU A 85 10.84 4.64 -2.20
CA LEU A 85 11.22 4.73 -3.61
C LEU A 85 11.94 3.48 -4.11
N LEU A 86 12.86 2.92 -3.32
CA LEU A 86 13.55 1.67 -3.67
C LEU A 86 12.57 0.48 -3.78
N ILE A 87 11.55 0.41 -2.91
CA ILE A 87 10.50 -0.61 -3.02
C ILE A 87 9.74 -0.47 -4.34
N PHE A 88 9.47 0.75 -4.80
CA PHE A 88 8.80 0.97 -6.08
C PHE A 88 9.59 0.44 -7.28
N ILE A 89 10.92 0.46 -7.27
CA ILE A 89 11.73 -0.20 -8.32
C ILE A 89 11.40 -1.70 -8.33
N GLY A 90 11.39 -2.33 -7.17
CA GLY A 90 11.08 -3.76 -7.06
C GLY A 90 9.67 -4.11 -7.51
N ILE A 91 8.68 -3.34 -7.04
CA ILE A 91 7.28 -3.50 -7.44
C ILE A 91 7.14 -3.32 -8.96
N GLY A 92 7.72 -2.28 -9.53
CA GLY A 92 7.71 -2.04 -10.98
C GLY A 92 8.30 -3.20 -11.78
N ALA A 93 9.40 -3.78 -11.29
CA ALA A 93 10.01 -4.95 -11.89
C ALA A 93 9.17 -6.23 -11.78
N MET A 94 8.30 -6.35 -10.76
CA MET A 94 7.34 -7.46 -10.61
C MET A 94 6.16 -7.34 -11.56
N ILE A 95 5.73 -6.13 -11.89
CA ILE A 95 4.49 -5.87 -12.63
C ILE A 95 4.65 -6.20 -14.12
N ASP A 96 3.70 -7.00 -14.64
CA ASP A 96 3.50 -7.16 -16.08
C ASP A 96 2.33 -6.25 -16.53
N PHE A 97 2.67 -5.21 -17.28
CA PHE A 97 1.67 -4.30 -17.86
C PHE A 97 1.00 -4.85 -19.13
N GLY A 98 1.39 -6.03 -19.60
CA GLY A 98 0.81 -6.67 -20.78
C GLY A 98 -0.73 -6.72 -20.78
N PRO A 99 -1.37 -7.22 -19.70
CA PRO A 99 -2.84 -7.25 -19.61
C PRO A 99 -3.52 -5.88 -19.70
N LEU A 100 -2.86 -4.85 -19.14
CA LEU A 100 -3.33 -3.46 -19.23
C LEU A 100 -3.16 -2.91 -20.67
N LEU A 101 -2.03 -3.17 -21.29
CA LEU A 101 -1.75 -2.72 -22.67
C LEU A 101 -2.66 -3.39 -23.70
N GLN A 102 -3.06 -4.64 -23.45
CA GLN A 102 -4.06 -5.35 -24.27
C GLN A 102 -5.46 -4.77 -24.10
N ASN A 103 -5.78 -4.25 -22.92
CA ASN A 103 -7.06 -3.64 -22.60
C ASN A 103 -6.90 -2.30 -21.89
N PRO A 104 -6.52 -1.22 -22.60
CA PRO A 104 -6.28 0.10 -21.99
C PRO A 104 -7.51 0.66 -21.26
N PHE A 105 -8.71 0.18 -21.60
CA PHE A 105 -9.95 0.51 -20.89
C PHE A 105 -9.89 0.17 -19.38
N MET A 106 -9.03 -0.76 -18.98
CA MET A 106 -8.82 -1.11 -17.56
C MET A 106 -8.23 0.06 -16.74
N LEU A 107 -7.59 1.05 -17.38
CA LEU A 107 -7.12 2.28 -16.71
C LEU A 107 -8.24 3.02 -15.98
N LEU A 108 -9.45 2.99 -16.51
CA LEU A 108 -10.59 3.65 -15.88
C LEU A 108 -11.00 3.00 -14.56
N PHE A 109 -10.77 1.69 -14.38
CA PHE A 109 -11.05 1.00 -13.12
C PHE A 109 -10.03 1.35 -12.04
N GLY A 110 -8.76 1.49 -12.39
CA GLY A 110 -7.75 2.00 -11.46
C GLY A 110 -8.10 3.40 -10.97
N ALA A 111 -8.48 4.30 -11.88
CA ALA A 111 -8.89 5.65 -11.51
C ALA A 111 -10.15 5.65 -10.63
N ALA A 112 -11.16 4.86 -10.98
CA ALA A 112 -12.43 4.78 -10.24
C ALA A 112 -12.27 4.16 -8.85
N ALA A 113 -11.33 3.25 -8.68
CA ALA A 113 -11.03 2.64 -7.39
C ALA A 113 -10.27 3.57 -6.43
N GLN A 114 -9.85 4.77 -6.84
CA GLN A 114 -9.31 5.78 -5.92
C GLN A 114 -10.42 6.63 -5.25
N PHE A 115 -11.67 6.29 -5.45
CA PHE A 115 -12.82 7.04 -4.90
C PHE A 115 -12.77 7.14 -3.37
N GLY A 116 -12.40 6.07 -2.68
CA GLY A 116 -12.36 6.01 -1.22
C GLY A 116 -11.31 6.93 -0.61
N ILE A 117 -10.18 7.17 -1.31
CA ILE A 117 -9.15 8.13 -0.89
C ILE A 117 -9.79 9.50 -0.66
N PHE A 118 -10.44 10.03 -1.68
CA PHE A 118 -11.05 11.37 -1.62
C PHE A 118 -12.28 11.40 -0.72
N PHE A 119 -13.09 10.33 -0.73
CA PHE A 119 -14.24 10.21 0.16
C PHE A 119 -13.82 10.28 1.63
N VAL A 120 -12.80 9.51 2.03
CA VAL A 120 -12.37 9.50 3.44
C VAL A 120 -11.58 10.74 3.80
N ALA A 121 -10.85 11.34 2.88
CA ALA A 121 -10.24 12.66 3.14
C ALA A 121 -11.32 13.68 3.55
N VAL A 122 -12.47 13.75 2.85
CA VAL A 122 -13.59 14.62 3.24
C VAL A 122 -14.16 14.21 4.60
N VAL A 123 -14.36 12.92 4.86
CA VAL A 123 -14.91 12.44 6.15
C VAL A 123 -13.95 12.77 7.30
N ALA A 124 -12.65 12.63 7.10
CA ALA A 124 -11.63 12.95 8.11
C ALA A 124 -11.60 14.46 8.45
N VAL A 125 -11.72 15.33 7.44
CA VAL A 125 -11.87 16.79 7.67
C VAL A 125 -13.13 17.09 8.50
N LEU A 126 -14.25 16.45 8.17
CA LEU A 126 -15.49 16.61 8.93
C LEU A 126 -15.39 16.08 10.36
N ALA A 127 -14.51 15.11 10.60
CA ALA A 127 -14.19 14.58 11.94
C ALA A 127 -13.20 15.46 12.73
N GLY A 128 -12.68 16.54 12.14
CA GLY A 128 -11.82 17.52 12.81
C GLY A 128 -10.32 17.35 12.57
N PHE A 129 -9.90 16.48 11.66
CA PHE A 129 -8.50 16.40 11.22
C PHE A 129 -8.15 17.60 10.33
N ASP A 130 -6.89 18.05 10.40
CA ASP A 130 -6.37 18.99 9.43
C ASP A 130 -6.41 18.42 8.01
N ILE A 131 -6.47 19.29 7.00
CA ILE A 131 -6.63 18.86 5.61
C ILE A 131 -5.44 18.01 5.12
N LYS A 132 -4.22 18.29 5.59
CA LYS A 132 -3.02 17.51 5.29
C LYS A 132 -3.04 16.14 5.96
N GLU A 133 -3.49 16.09 7.21
CA GLU A 133 -3.72 14.87 7.95
C GLU A 133 -4.81 14.01 7.26
N ALA A 134 -5.93 14.64 6.92
CA ALA A 134 -7.05 14.00 6.26
C ALA A 134 -6.68 13.41 4.88
N ALA A 135 -5.89 14.13 4.08
CA ALA A 135 -5.34 13.63 2.83
C ALA A 135 -4.42 12.41 3.05
N SER A 136 -3.59 12.47 4.10
CA SER A 136 -2.69 11.35 4.48
C SER A 136 -3.45 10.14 5.03
N ILE A 137 -4.60 10.34 5.68
CA ILE A 137 -5.48 9.26 6.11
C ILE A 137 -6.20 8.64 4.90
N GLY A 138 -6.69 9.47 3.98
CA GLY A 138 -7.40 9.02 2.79
C GLY A 138 -6.57 8.08 1.92
N ILE A 139 -5.28 8.37 1.72
CA ILE A 139 -4.39 7.57 0.86
C ILE A 139 -4.25 6.11 1.30
N ILE A 140 -4.56 5.78 2.56
CA ILE A 140 -4.58 4.40 3.06
C ILE A 140 -5.52 3.52 2.21
N GLY A 141 -6.60 4.10 1.68
CA GLY A 141 -7.58 3.40 0.84
C GLY A 141 -6.98 2.77 -0.40
N ALA A 142 -5.97 3.40 -0.99
CA ALA A 142 -5.27 2.85 -2.15
C ALA A 142 -4.71 1.44 -1.92
N ALA A 143 -4.54 1.03 -0.65
CA ALA A 143 -3.85 -0.21 -0.26
C ALA A 143 -2.44 -0.29 -0.87
N ASP A 144 -1.71 0.82 -0.80
CA ASP A 144 -0.36 1.02 -1.30
C ASP A 144 0.51 1.57 -0.15
N GLY A 145 1.21 0.67 0.52
CA GLY A 145 2.04 1.02 1.68
C GLY A 145 3.11 2.07 1.39
N PRO A 146 3.96 1.88 0.37
CA PRO A 146 4.98 2.86 0.00
C PRO A 146 4.42 4.24 -0.34
N THR A 147 3.32 4.35 -1.11
CA THR A 147 2.66 5.63 -1.39
C THR A 147 2.12 6.27 -0.11
N SER A 148 1.52 5.48 0.79
CA SER A 148 1.00 5.97 2.07
C SER A 148 2.11 6.56 2.94
N ILE A 149 3.28 5.90 3.01
CA ILE A 149 4.45 6.40 3.73
C ILE A 149 4.95 7.70 3.10
N PHE A 150 5.09 7.73 1.78
CA PHE A 150 5.58 8.90 1.06
C PHE A 150 4.70 10.12 1.30
N VAL A 151 3.39 9.98 1.14
CA VAL A 151 2.42 11.07 1.35
C VAL A 151 2.40 11.50 2.82
N ALA A 152 2.35 10.56 3.77
CA ALA A 152 2.30 10.88 5.19
C ALA A 152 3.60 11.54 5.68
N ASN A 153 4.76 11.13 5.16
CA ASN A 153 6.04 11.76 5.50
C ASN A 153 6.11 13.23 5.06
N GLN A 154 5.42 13.59 3.98
CA GLN A 154 5.37 14.96 3.49
C GLN A 154 4.29 15.83 4.18
N LEU A 155 3.10 15.27 4.37
CA LEU A 155 1.93 16.04 4.80
C LEU A 155 1.60 15.89 6.31
N ALA A 156 1.90 14.74 6.92
CA ALA A 156 1.47 14.41 8.28
C ALA A 156 2.49 13.53 9.02
N LYS A 157 3.70 14.04 9.23
CA LYS A 157 4.84 13.29 9.83
C LYS A 157 4.52 12.68 11.19
N ASP A 158 3.68 13.35 11.98
CA ASP A 158 3.30 12.87 13.32
C ASP A 158 2.36 11.66 13.24
N LEU A 159 1.61 11.52 12.13
CA LEU A 159 0.69 10.41 11.88
C LEU A 159 1.32 9.28 11.05
N LEU A 160 2.59 9.40 10.67
CA LEU A 160 3.26 8.43 9.81
C LEU A 160 3.18 6.99 10.34
N GLY A 161 3.36 6.79 11.65
CA GLY A 161 3.27 5.47 12.28
C GLY A 161 1.89 4.83 12.14
N PRO A 162 0.83 5.44 12.68
CA PRO A 162 -0.54 4.95 12.54
C PRO A 162 -0.97 4.71 11.10
N ILE A 163 -0.66 5.64 10.19
CA ILE A 163 -0.99 5.52 8.75
C ILE A 163 -0.27 4.32 8.14
N THR A 164 1.01 4.16 8.42
CA THR A 164 1.80 3.04 7.88
C THR A 164 1.28 1.71 8.37
N VAL A 165 1.03 1.58 9.68
CA VAL A 165 0.48 0.35 10.27
C VAL A 165 -0.88 0.02 9.67
N ALA A 166 -1.76 1.01 9.52
CA ALA A 166 -3.07 0.83 8.90
C ALA A 166 -2.95 0.38 7.44
N ALA A 167 -2.15 1.08 6.62
CA ALA A 167 -1.98 0.79 5.20
C ALA A 167 -1.50 -0.65 4.95
N TYR A 168 -0.45 -1.08 5.63
CA TYR A 168 0.08 -2.43 5.47
C TYR A 168 -0.81 -3.51 6.08
N SER A 169 -1.46 -3.22 7.22
CA SER A 169 -2.42 -4.16 7.81
C SER A 169 -3.61 -4.41 6.88
N TYR A 170 -4.15 -3.37 6.24
CA TYR A 170 -5.26 -3.53 5.30
C TYR A 170 -4.83 -4.17 3.99
N MET A 171 -3.64 -3.89 3.50
CA MET A 171 -3.08 -4.62 2.36
C MET A 171 -3.03 -6.12 2.65
N ALA A 172 -2.59 -6.52 3.83
CA ALA A 172 -2.59 -7.92 4.27
C ALA A 172 -4.02 -8.52 4.42
N LEU A 173 -5.01 -7.69 4.75
CA LEU A 173 -6.40 -8.10 4.96
C LEU A 173 -7.26 -8.04 3.69
N VAL A 174 -6.69 -7.69 2.53
CA VAL A 174 -7.39 -7.68 1.23
C VAL A 174 -8.23 -8.94 0.99
N PRO A 175 -7.73 -10.17 1.24
CA PRO A 175 -8.51 -11.39 1.00
C PRO A 175 -9.78 -11.51 1.87
N ILE A 176 -9.89 -10.74 2.93
CA ILE A 176 -11.02 -10.77 3.87
C ILE A 176 -11.95 -9.57 3.61
N ILE A 177 -11.38 -8.37 3.55
CA ILE A 177 -12.15 -7.12 3.48
C ILE A 177 -12.76 -6.92 2.09
N GLN A 178 -12.00 -7.18 1.04
CA GLN A 178 -12.45 -6.94 -0.34
C GLN A 178 -13.65 -7.81 -0.75
N PRO A 179 -13.71 -9.13 -0.46
CA PRO A 179 -14.91 -9.93 -0.72
C PRO A 179 -16.14 -9.43 0.03
N PHE A 180 -15.97 -8.95 1.26
CA PHE A 180 -17.06 -8.34 2.03
C PHE A 180 -17.58 -7.08 1.33
N ALA A 181 -16.70 -6.13 0.99
CA ALA A 181 -17.07 -4.89 0.31
C ALA A 181 -17.78 -5.16 -1.03
N ILE A 182 -17.27 -6.10 -1.84
CA ILE A 182 -17.87 -6.48 -3.12
C ILE A 182 -19.27 -7.07 -2.93
N LYS A 183 -19.44 -7.99 -1.97
CA LYS A 183 -20.73 -8.65 -1.70
C LYS A 183 -21.81 -7.67 -1.23
N LEU A 184 -21.44 -6.59 -0.55
CA LEU A 184 -22.39 -5.54 -0.13
C LEU A 184 -23.09 -4.87 -1.33
N VAL A 185 -22.37 -4.72 -2.43
CA VAL A 185 -22.84 -3.92 -3.59
C VAL A 185 -23.06 -4.74 -4.86
N THR A 186 -22.92 -6.08 -4.80
CA THR A 186 -23.14 -6.95 -5.96
C THR A 186 -24.08 -8.09 -5.66
N THR A 187 -24.90 -8.46 -6.63
CA THR A 187 -25.74 -9.66 -6.60
C THR A 187 -24.98 -10.89 -7.11
N LYS A 188 -25.43 -12.10 -6.76
CA LYS A 188 -24.86 -13.35 -7.28
C LYS A 188 -24.91 -13.40 -8.82
N LYS A 189 -25.98 -12.86 -9.44
CA LYS A 189 -26.12 -12.81 -10.89
C LYS A 189 -25.04 -11.95 -11.54
N GLU A 190 -24.70 -10.82 -10.95
CA GLU A 190 -23.65 -9.92 -11.44
C GLU A 190 -22.27 -10.57 -11.30
N ARG A 191 -22.00 -11.27 -10.18
CA ARG A 191 -20.71 -11.94 -9.96
C ARG A 191 -20.47 -13.13 -10.91
N ARG A 192 -21.53 -13.71 -11.48
CA ARG A 192 -21.48 -14.81 -12.47
C ARG A 192 -21.34 -14.33 -13.93
N ILE A 193 -21.23 -13.03 -14.18
CA ILE A 193 -21.01 -12.53 -15.54
C ILE A 193 -19.65 -13.03 -16.02
N ARG A 194 -19.67 -13.83 -17.09
CA ARG A 194 -18.46 -14.35 -17.75
C ARG A 194 -17.95 -13.33 -18.76
N MET A 195 -16.65 -13.25 -18.88
CA MET A 195 -16.00 -12.38 -19.87
C MET A 195 -14.99 -13.20 -20.68
N THR A 196 -15.08 -13.08 -22.00
CA THR A 196 -14.17 -13.78 -22.91
C THR A 196 -12.92 -12.94 -23.11
N TYR A 197 -11.78 -13.43 -22.62
CA TYR A 197 -10.50 -12.79 -22.83
C TYR A 197 -9.92 -13.19 -24.18
N LYS A 198 -9.60 -12.20 -25.01
CA LYS A 198 -8.84 -12.38 -26.24
C LYS A 198 -7.45 -11.84 -26.01
N ALA A 199 -6.47 -12.73 -25.97
CA ALA A 199 -5.08 -12.35 -25.89
C ALA A 199 -4.64 -11.69 -27.20
N GLU A 200 -4.26 -10.43 -27.16
CA GLU A 200 -3.63 -9.73 -28.26
C GLU A 200 -2.12 -9.64 -27.98
N ASN A 201 -1.31 -9.77 -29.03
CA ASN A 201 0.14 -9.64 -28.87
C ASN A 201 0.51 -8.15 -28.75
N VAL A 202 1.11 -7.80 -27.63
CA VAL A 202 1.71 -6.48 -27.42
C VAL A 202 3.16 -6.51 -27.89
N SER A 203 3.52 -5.55 -28.76
CA SER A 203 4.91 -5.49 -29.26
C SER A 203 5.88 -5.17 -28.13
N GLN A 204 7.12 -5.69 -28.22
CA GLN A 204 8.18 -5.40 -27.26
C GLN A 204 8.49 -3.89 -27.17
N MET A 205 8.45 -3.19 -28.31
CA MET A 205 8.64 -1.75 -28.35
C MET A 205 7.57 -1.01 -27.54
N THR A 206 6.30 -1.44 -27.63
CA THR A 206 5.21 -0.86 -26.83
C THR A 206 5.45 -1.04 -25.34
N LYS A 207 5.92 -2.22 -24.93
CA LYS A 207 6.23 -2.51 -23.51
C LYS A 207 7.39 -1.67 -22.98
N ILE A 208 8.41 -1.40 -23.81
CA ILE A 208 9.56 -0.56 -23.44
C ILE A 208 9.16 0.92 -23.39
N LEU A 209 8.36 1.39 -24.34
CA LEU A 209 7.96 2.80 -24.39
C LEU A 209 6.92 3.16 -23.33
N PHE A 210 6.10 2.21 -22.91
CA PHE A 210 5.03 2.45 -21.94
C PHE A 210 5.50 3.09 -20.63
N PRO A 211 6.49 2.55 -19.90
CA PRO A 211 6.95 3.16 -18.66
C PRO A 211 7.55 4.56 -18.86
N ILE A 212 8.19 4.81 -20.01
CA ILE A 212 8.74 6.13 -20.36
C ILE A 212 7.60 7.13 -20.57
N ILE A 213 6.60 6.74 -21.36
CA ILE A 213 5.44 7.60 -21.66
C ILE A 213 4.65 7.91 -20.38
N ILE A 214 4.38 6.91 -19.52
CA ILE A 214 3.67 7.12 -18.26
C ILE A 214 4.45 8.08 -17.34
N THR A 215 5.76 7.94 -17.25
CA THR A 215 6.60 8.85 -16.47
C THR A 215 6.50 10.29 -16.98
N LEU A 216 6.57 10.51 -18.30
CA LEU A 216 6.43 11.83 -18.90
C LEU A 216 5.04 12.43 -18.67
N VAL A 217 3.98 11.63 -18.87
CA VAL A 217 2.60 12.07 -18.65
C VAL A 217 2.37 12.45 -17.19
N ALA A 218 2.83 11.62 -16.25
CA ALA A 218 2.73 11.91 -14.82
C ALA A 218 3.50 13.20 -14.45
N GLY A 219 4.68 13.40 -15.03
CA GLY A 219 5.47 14.62 -14.83
C GLY A 219 4.79 15.89 -15.34
N PHE A 220 4.01 15.80 -16.42
CA PHE A 220 3.22 16.95 -16.91
C PHE A 220 1.98 17.22 -16.06
N ILE A 221 1.34 16.19 -15.50
CA ILE A 221 0.11 16.33 -14.69
C ILE A 221 0.44 16.74 -13.26
N ALA A 222 1.39 16.06 -12.64
CA ALA A 222 1.77 16.25 -11.24
C ALA A 222 3.29 16.03 -11.08
N PRO A 223 4.13 17.06 -11.29
CA PRO A 223 5.60 16.93 -11.23
C PRO A 223 6.10 16.33 -9.91
N ILE A 224 5.43 16.61 -8.80
CA ILE A 224 5.77 16.09 -7.47
C ILE A 224 5.59 14.55 -7.37
N SER A 225 4.83 13.93 -8.28
CA SER A 225 4.68 12.47 -8.34
C SER A 225 5.84 11.75 -9.05
N LEU A 226 6.72 12.51 -9.72
CA LEU A 226 7.82 11.93 -10.51
C LEU A 226 8.72 10.96 -9.73
N PRO A 227 9.11 11.21 -8.47
CA PRO A 227 9.88 10.22 -7.73
C PRO A 227 9.14 8.88 -7.63
N LEU A 228 7.86 8.90 -7.27
CA LEU A 228 7.06 7.68 -7.13
C LEU A 228 6.85 6.97 -8.47
N VAL A 229 6.29 7.70 -9.46
CA VAL A 229 5.99 7.14 -10.79
C VAL A 229 7.28 6.73 -11.50
N GLY A 230 8.30 7.56 -11.43
CA GLY A 230 9.58 7.31 -12.11
C GLY A 230 10.29 6.06 -11.60
N PHE A 231 10.35 5.85 -10.29
CA PHE A 231 10.95 4.65 -9.70
C PHE A 231 10.14 3.38 -10.01
N LEU A 232 8.80 3.46 -9.97
CA LEU A 232 7.92 2.37 -10.38
C LEU A 232 8.14 2.00 -11.85
N MET A 233 8.12 3.00 -12.73
CA MET A 233 8.29 2.82 -14.17
C MET A 233 9.72 2.43 -14.55
N PHE A 234 10.73 2.88 -13.80
CA PHE A 234 12.11 2.42 -13.97
C PHE A 234 12.23 0.92 -13.66
N GLY A 235 11.61 0.45 -12.57
CA GLY A 235 11.56 -0.98 -12.27
C GLY A 235 10.93 -1.79 -13.41
N ASN A 236 9.84 -1.31 -13.97
CA ASN A 236 9.20 -1.95 -15.12
C ASN A 236 10.09 -1.91 -16.38
N LEU A 237 10.78 -0.82 -16.63
CA LEU A 237 11.73 -0.73 -17.73
C LEU A 237 12.86 -1.76 -17.60
N LEU A 238 13.39 -1.99 -16.38
CA LEU A 238 14.39 -3.04 -16.13
C LEU A 238 13.89 -4.41 -16.56
N ARG A 239 12.60 -4.71 -16.35
CA ARG A 239 11.97 -5.96 -16.75
C ARG A 239 11.78 -6.05 -18.25
N GLU A 240 11.23 -5.00 -18.88
CA GLU A 240 10.76 -5.07 -20.27
C GLU A 240 11.85 -4.78 -21.31
N CYS A 241 13.00 -4.23 -20.93
CA CYS A 241 14.06 -3.90 -21.90
C CYS A 241 14.79 -5.14 -22.47
N GLY A 242 14.68 -6.31 -21.83
CA GLY A 242 15.26 -7.58 -22.30
C GLY A 242 16.77 -7.71 -22.21
N VAL A 243 17.47 -6.68 -21.73
CA VAL A 243 18.95 -6.67 -21.61
C VAL A 243 19.42 -6.52 -20.16
N LEU A 244 18.49 -6.31 -19.22
CA LEU A 244 18.76 -6.08 -17.80
C LEU A 244 18.10 -7.11 -16.88
N ASP A 245 17.88 -8.34 -17.35
CA ASP A 245 17.19 -9.39 -16.62
C ASP A 245 17.77 -9.64 -15.22
N ARG A 246 19.10 -9.61 -15.09
CA ARG A 246 19.77 -9.78 -13.79
C ARG A 246 19.43 -8.65 -12.82
N LEU A 247 19.40 -7.39 -13.28
CA LEU A 247 18.99 -6.25 -12.45
C LEU A 247 17.51 -6.31 -12.10
N SER A 248 16.66 -6.71 -13.04
CA SER A 248 15.24 -6.93 -12.81
C SER A 248 15.01 -7.99 -11.72
N GLN A 249 15.71 -9.11 -11.80
CA GLN A 249 15.63 -10.17 -10.78
C GLN A 249 16.10 -9.69 -9.41
N THR A 250 17.24 -9.00 -9.35
CA THR A 250 17.75 -8.40 -8.09
C THR A 250 16.77 -7.39 -7.51
N ALA A 251 16.14 -6.56 -8.36
CA ALA A 251 15.15 -5.59 -7.90
C ALA A 251 13.91 -6.26 -7.31
N GLN A 252 13.40 -7.32 -7.96
CA GLN A 252 12.20 -8.04 -7.54
C GLN A 252 12.38 -8.83 -6.24
N ASN A 253 13.58 -9.33 -5.97
CA ASN A 253 13.86 -10.24 -4.87
C ASN A 253 14.72 -9.56 -3.79
N GLU A 254 16.03 -9.41 -4.04
CA GLU A 254 16.97 -8.99 -3.00
C GLU A 254 16.73 -7.56 -2.52
N LEU A 255 16.53 -6.62 -3.47
CA LEU A 255 16.31 -5.21 -3.13
C LEU A 255 15.04 -5.04 -2.30
N VAL A 256 13.91 -5.60 -2.77
CA VAL A 256 12.64 -5.52 -2.03
C VAL A 256 12.77 -6.14 -0.67
N ASN A 257 13.40 -7.31 -0.54
CA ASN A 257 13.54 -8.01 0.73
C ASN A 257 14.38 -7.20 1.74
N ILE A 258 15.55 -6.69 1.30
CA ILE A 258 16.44 -5.89 2.16
C ILE A 258 15.72 -4.62 2.61
N VAL A 259 15.13 -3.89 1.67
CA VAL A 259 14.46 -2.62 1.98
C VAL A 259 13.21 -2.86 2.85
N SER A 260 12.47 -3.95 2.66
CA SER A 260 11.33 -4.29 3.51
C SER A 260 11.73 -4.57 4.96
N ILE A 261 12.86 -5.26 5.18
CA ILE A 261 13.41 -5.48 6.53
C ILE A 261 13.74 -4.13 7.18
N LEU A 262 14.49 -3.27 6.47
CA LEU A 262 14.89 -1.96 6.98
C LEU A 262 13.66 -1.07 7.24
N LEU A 263 12.72 -1.05 6.32
CA LEU A 263 11.48 -0.28 6.44
C LEU A 263 10.64 -0.74 7.64
N GLY A 264 10.44 -2.07 7.79
CA GLY A 264 9.68 -2.62 8.90
C GLY A 264 10.27 -2.30 10.27
N LEU A 265 11.59 -2.45 10.42
CA LEU A 265 12.29 -2.07 11.64
C LEU A 265 12.19 -0.57 11.91
N THR A 266 12.38 0.24 10.89
CA THR A 266 12.43 1.70 11.01
C THR A 266 11.08 2.32 11.36
N ILE A 267 9.99 1.84 10.75
CA ILE A 267 8.62 2.33 11.04
C ILE A 267 8.24 2.10 12.51
N SER A 268 8.78 1.07 13.14
CA SER A 268 8.49 0.76 14.55
C SER A 268 8.84 1.89 15.51
N ILE A 269 9.72 2.83 15.13
CA ILE A 269 9.99 4.07 15.90
C ILE A 269 8.69 4.83 16.22
N LYS A 270 7.75 4.85 15.26
CA LYS A 270 6.47 5.52 15.44
C LYS A 270 5.44 4.67 16.21
N MET A 271 5.83 3.46 16.62
CA MET A 271 5.03 2.55 17.45
C MET A 271 5.45 2.56 18.93
N GLN A 272 6.09 3.63 19.39
CA GLN A 272 6.28 3.87 20.81
C GLN A 272 4.93 4.09 21.50
N ALA A 273 4.79 3.63 22.74
CA ALA A 273 3.52 3.67 23.47
C ALA A 273 2.91 5.07 23.54
N ASP A 274 3.73 6.06 23.80
CA ASP A 274 3.30 7.46 23.95
C ASP A 274 2.78 8.07 22.65
N LEU A 275 3.32 7.62 21.51
CA LEU A 275 2.98 8.11 20.19
C LEU A 275 1.78 7.35 19.58
N PHE A 276 1.66 6.06 19.89
CA PHE A 276 0.71 5.17 19.20
C PHE A 276 -0.61 4.97 19.95
N LEU A 277 -0.59 4.90 21.29
CA LEU A 277 -1.77 4.60 22.10
C LEU A 277 -2.58 5.87 22.39
N ASN A 278 -3.25 6.39 21.38
CA ASN A 278 -4.12 7.56 21.49
C ASN A 278 -5.40 7.39 20.64
N VAL A 279 -6.40 8.23 20.90
CA VAL A 279 -7.69 8.20 20.17
C VAL A 279 -7.51 8.50 18.69
N GLN A 280 -6.57 9.37 18.33
CA GLN A 280 -6.30 9.74 16.95
C GLN A 280 -5.83 8.54 16.13
N THR A 281 -4.93 7.71 16.68
CA THR A 281 -4.50 6.45 16.06
C THR A 281 -5.68 5.51 15.79
N LEU A 282 -6.59 5.36 16.76
CA LEU A 282 -7.78 4.51 16.57
C LEU A 282 -8.68 5.03 15.45
N LEU A 283 -8.89 6.34 15.38
CA LEU A 283 -9.66 6.96 14.29
C LEU A 283 -8.99 6.76 12.93
N ILE A 284 -7.66 6.89 12.84
CA ILE A 284 -6.89 6.64 11.62
C ILE A 284 -7.10 5.19 11.15
N ILE A 285 -7.03 4.23 12.05
CA ILE A 285 -7.30 2.83 11.75
C ILE A 285 -8.73 2.65 11.20
N VAL A 286 -9.74 3.22 11.84
CA VAL A 286 -11.13 3.12 11.38
C VAL A 286 -11.33 3.78 10.02
N PHE A 287 -10.79 4.98 9.82
CA PHE A 287 -10.91 5.70 8.55
C PHE A 287 -10.13 5.03 7.42
N GLY A 288 -8.96 4.46 7.70
CA GLY A 288 -8.22 3.67 6.72
C GLY A 288 -9.01 2.44 6.25
N LEU A 289 -9.68 1.74 7.18
CA LEU A 289 -10.58 0.64 6.83
C LEU A 289 -11.75 1.12 5.96
N LEU A 290 -12.35 2.25 6.32
CA LEU A 290 -13.43 2.85 5.55
C LEU A 290 -12.96 3.23 4.14
N ALA A 291 -11.78 3.84 4.02
CA ALA A 291 -11.19 4.22 2.73
C ALA A 291 -11.02 3.00 1.83
N PHE A 292 -10.43 1.92 2.35
CA PHE A 292 -10.23 0.68 1.61
C PHE A 292 -11.55 0.03 1.15
N ILE A 293 -12.58 0.02 2.00
CA ILE A 293 -13.92 -0.47 1.64
C ILE A 293 -14.52 0.40 0.53
N MET A 294 -14.43 1.72 0.67
CA MET A 294 -15.01 2.66 -0.30
C MET A 294 -14.28 2.66 -1.64
N ASP A 295 -12.97 2.41 -1.67
CA ASP A 295 -12.21 2.22 -2.91
C ASP A 295 -12.69 0.96 -3.66
N SER A 296 -12.86 -0.15 -2.95
CA SER A 296 -13.41 -1.38 -3.52
C SER A 296 -14.85 -1.17 -4.05
N ILE A 297 -15.69 -0.47 -3.29
CA ILE A 297 -17.07 -0.15 -3.68
C ILE A 297 -17.08 0.80 -4.89
N GLY A 298 -16.25 1.85 -4.88
CA GLY A 298 -16.16 2.83 -5.96
C GLY A 298 -15.84 2.17 -7.30
N GLY A 299 -14.87 1.29 -7.33
CA GLY A 299 -14.53 0.52 -8.53
C GLY A 299 -15.68 -0.38 -9.02
N VAL A 300 -16.35 -1.10 -8.10
CA VAL A 300 -17.52 -1.93 -8.44
C VAL A 300 -18.68 -1.09 -8.98
N MET A 301 -19.00 0.02 -8.32
CA MET A 301 -20.08 0.90 -8.73
C MET A 301 -19.82 1.53 -10.09
N PHE A 302 -18.57 1.88 -10.37
CA PHE A 302 -18.17 2.35 -11.69
C PHE A 302 -18.38 1.28 -12.77
N ALA A 303 -18.02 0.02 -12.52
CA ALA A 303 -18.27 -1.09 -13.43
C ALA A 303 -19.78 -1.28 -13.68
N LYS A 304 -20.61 -1.16 -12.63
CA LYS A 304 -22.07 -1.22 -12.75
C LYS A 304 -22.62 -0.05 -13.56
N PHE A 305 -22.11 1.16 -13.33
CA PHE A 305 -22.48 2.34 -14.11
C PHE A 305 -22.17 2.14 -15.60
N LEU A 306 -20.97 1.66 -15.93
CA LEU A 306 -20.62 1.35 -17.31
C LEU A 306 -21.54 0.29 -17.93
N ASN A 307 -21.99 -0.67 -17.14
CA ASN A 307 -22.90 -1.71 -17.58
C ASN A 307 -24.29 -1.18 -17.98
N LEU A 308 -24.68 0.03 -17.61
CA LEU A 308 -25.91 0.64 -18.09
C LEU A 308 -25.85 0.92 -19.61
N PHE A 309 -24.66 1.25 -20.11
CA PHE A 309 -24.46 1.67 -21.52
C PHE A 309 -23.86 0.56 -22.40
N ARG A 310 -23.41 -0.56 -21.84
CA ARG A 310 -22.77 -1.64 -22.60
C ARG A 310 -23.74 -2.76 -22.97
N LYS A 311 -23.63 -3.25 -24.19
CA LYS A 311 -24.33 -4.46 -24.65
C LYS A 311 -23.71 -5.72 -24.00
N GLU A 312 -22.38 -5.83 -24.07
CA GLU A 312 -21.63 -6.88 -23.38
C GLU A 312 -21.30 -6.40 -21.98
N LYS A 313 -21.86 -7.09 -20.98
CA LYS A 313 -21.71 -6.70 -19.58
C LYS A 313 -20.34 -7.09 -19.05
N ILE A 314 -19.73 -6.19 -18.29
CA ILE A 314 -18.49 -6.43 -17.52
C ILE A 314 -18.87 -7.04 -16.19
N ASN A 315 -18.08 -8.00 -15.68
CA ASN A 315 -18.23 -8.47 -14.31
C ASN A 315 -17.84 -7.34 -13.35
N PRO A 316 -18.78 -6.84 -12.51
CA PRO A 316 -18.49 -5.67 -11.68
C PRO A 316 -17.37 -5.87 -10.68
N MET A 317 -17.06 -7.12 -10.30
CA MET A 317 -15.95 -7.42 -9.38
C MET A 317 -14.60 -6.92 -9.91
N ILE A 318 -14.41 -6.85 -11.23
CA ILE A 318 -13.17 -6.35 -11.85
C ILE A 318 -12.87 -4.91 -11.39
N GLY A 319 -13.91 -4.10 -11.18
CA GLY A 319 -13.72 -2.73 -10.69
C GLY A 319 -13.03 -2.66 -9.34
N ALA A 320 -13.33 -3.58 -8.43
CA ALA A 320 -12.66 -3.64 -7.14
C ALA A 320 -11.16 -4.02 -7.26
N ALA A 321 -10.73 -4.66 -8.35
CA ALA A 321 -9.32 -4.95 -8.58
C ALA A 321 -8.47 -3.69 -8.80
N GLY A 322 -9.10 -2.55 -9.07
CA GLY A 322 -8.42 -1.26 -9.31
C GLY A 322 -7.72 -0.64 -8.09
N ILE A 323 -7.72 -1.28 -6.92
CA ILE A 323 -6.86 -0.92 -5.80
C ILE A 323 -5.42 -1.39 -6.06
N SER A 324 -4.43 -0.78 -5.37
CA SER A 324 -3.02 -1.07 -5.62
C SER A 324 -2.48 -2.36 -5.00
N ALA A 325 -3.26 -3.10 -4.23
CA ALA A 325 -2.80 -4.35 -3.59
C ALA A 325 -2.47 -5.44 -4.65
N PHE A 326 -1.33 -5.27 -5.31
CA PHE A 326 -0.85 -6.16 -6.37
C PHE A 326 0.02 -7.31 -5.79
N PRO A 327 -0.14 -8.56 -6.24
CA PRO A 327 -1.17 -9.10 -7.13
C PRO A 327 -2.38 -9.67 -6.36
N MET A 328 -2.54 -9.35 -5.08
CA MET A 328 -3.53 -9.99 -4.19
C MET A 328 -4.96 -9.72 -4.63
N SER A 329 -5.28 -8.46 -4.95
CA SER A 329 -6.64 -8.07 -5.32
C SER A 329 -7.16 -8.85 -6.55
N SER A 330 -6.36 -8.97 -7.60
CA SER A 330 -6.74 -9.73 -8.80
C SER A 330 -6.98 -11.22 -8.52
N ARG A 331 -6.17 -11.83 -7.63
CA ARG A 331 -6.35 -13.22 -7.22
C ARG A 331 -7.62 -13.43 -6.39
N VAL A 332 -7.92 -12.49 -5.49
CA VAL A 332 -9.16 -12.51 -4.69
C VAL A 332 -10.38 -12.47 -5.60
N ILE A 333 -10.39 -11.59 -6.59
CA ILE A 333 -11.49 -11.45 -7.54
C ILE A 333 -11.65 -12.70 -8.40
N GLN A 334 -10.55 -13.29 -8.89
CA GLN A 334 -10.60 -14.54 -9.62
C GLN A 334 -11.16 -15.68 -8.74
N LYS A 335 -10.72 -15.77 -7.49
CA LYS A 335 -11.25 -16.77 -6.55
C LYS A 335 -12.74 -16.59 -6.33
N MET A 336 -13.20 -15.36 -6.08
CA MET A 336 -14.63 -15.08 -5.93
C MET A 336 -15.45 -15.45 -7.19
N ALA A 337 -14.89 -15.23 -8.37
CA ALA A 337 -15.55 -15.57 -9.64
C ALA A 337 -15.72 -17.08 -9.80
N THR A 338 -14.66 -17.86 -9.50
CA THR A 338 -14.68 -19.32 -9.59
C THR A 338 -15.50 -19.96 -8.46
N ASP A 339 -15.59 -19.36 -7.29
CA ASP A 339 -16.47 -19.80 -6.19
C ASP A 339 -17.95 -19.66 -6.55
N GLU A 340 -18.33 -18.64 -7.35
CA GLU A 340 -19.70 -18.43 -7.82
C GLU A 340 -20.03 -19.22 -9.09
N ASP A 341 -19.04 -19.46 -9.96
CA ASP A 341 -19.12 -20.22 -11.20
C ASP A 341 -17.75 -20.76 -11.59
N PRO A 342 -17.50 -22.08 -11.47
CA PRO A 342 -16.19 -22.68 -11.73
C PRO A 342 -15.59 -22.46 -13.12
N GLN A 343 -16.41 -22.03 -14.09
CA GLN A 343 -15.97 -21.72 -15.45
C GLN A 343 -15.75 -20.21 -15.68
N ASN A 344 -15.84 -19.40 -14.64
CA ASN A 344 -15.71 -17.94 -14.77
C ASN A 344 -14.27 -17.48 -14.56
N PHE A 345 -13.51 -17.38 -15.64
CA PHE A 345 -12.10 -16.95 -15.62
C PHE A 345 -11.99 -15.49 -16.07
N ILE A 346 -11.86 -14.59 -15.09
CA ILE A 346 -11.73 -13.13 -15.31
C ILE A 346 -10.37 -12.57 -14.82
N LEU A 347 -9.42 -13.46 -14.52
CA LEU A 347 -8.12 -13.09 -13.92
C LEU A 347 -7.38 -12.02 -14.73
N MET A 348 -7.29 -12.17 -16.05
CA MET A 348 -6.50 -11.25 -16.87
C MET A 348 -7.10 -9.83 -16.90
N TYR A 349 -8.41 -9.71 -16.87
CA TYR A 349 -9.07 -8.43 -16.69
C TYR A 349 -8.85 -7.84 -15.30
N ALA A 350 -8.94 -8.68 -14.26
CA ALA A 350 -8.67 -8.26 -12.89
C ALA A 350 -7.20 -7.84 -12.70
N VAL A 351 -6.25 -8.53 -13.33
CA VAL A 351 -4.82 -8.13 -13.35
C VAL A 351 -4.67 -6.79 -14.05
N GLY A 352 -5.27 -6.58 -15.22
CA GLY A 352 -5.22 -5.29 -15.93
C GLY A 352 -5.75 -4.13 -15.10
N ALA A 353 -6.89 -4.32 -14.39
CA ALA A 353 -7.43 -3.33 -13.48
C ALA A 353 -6.53 -3.10 -12.26
N ASN A 354 -5.96 -4.17 -11.68
CA ASN A 354 -5.08 -4.08 -10.52
C ASN A 354 -3.77 -3.35 -10.83
N VAL A 355 -3.18 -3.64 -12.00
CA VAL A 355 -1.99 -2.95 -12.50
C VAL A 355 -2.29 -1.48 -12.79
N SER A 356 -3.48 -1.16 -13.31
CA SER A 356 -3.88 0.25 -13.48
C SER A 356 -4.03 0.96 -12.14
N GLY A 357 -4.46 0.24 -11.09
CA GLY A 357 -4.52 0.74 -9.71
C GLY A 357 -3.17 1.19 -9.17
N GLN A 358 -2.10 0.47 -9.49
CA GLN A 358 -0.74 0.89 -9.10
C GLN A 358 -0.36 2.25 -9.67
N ILE A 359 -0.67 2.50 -10.93
CA ILE A 359 -0.41 3.81 -11.55
C ILE A 359 -1.33 4.86 -10.93
N ALA A 360 -2.61 4.55 -10.76
CA ALA A 360 -3.61 5.47 -10.28
C ALA A 360 -3.36 5.91 -8.82
N SER A 361 -2.94 4.99 -7.94
CA SER A 361 -2.62 5.31 -6.54
C SER A 361 -1.42 6.25 -6.42
N VAL A 362 -0.38 5.99 -7.20
CA VAL A 362 0.83 6.83 -7.20
C VAL A 362 0.52 8.22 -7.74
N ILE A 363 -0.30 8.33 -8.81
CA ILE A 363 -0.78 9.62 -9.32
C ILE A 363 -1.68 10.31 -8.30
N ALA A 364 -2.60 9.59 -7.64
CA ALA A 364 -3.45 10.15 -6.61
C ALA A 364 -2.64 10.70 -5.43
N GLY A 365 -1.63 9.96 -4.95
CA GLY A 365 -0.67 10.44 -3.96
C GLY A 365 0.05 11.72 -4.41
N GLY A 366 0.52 11.75 -5.65
CA GLY A 366 1.15 12.93 -6.23
C GLY A 366 0.21 14.13 -6.33
N LEU A 367 -1.07 13.92 -6.67
CA LEU A 367 -2.08 14.98 -6.69
C LEU A 367 -2.36 15.52 -5.28
N LEU A 368 -2.49 14.65 -4.27
CA LEU A 368 -2.63 15.09 -2.88
C LEU A 368 -1.45 15.95 -2.45
N LEU A 369 -0.23 15.54 -2.79
CA LEU A 369 0.96 16.36 -2.52
C LEU A 369 0.93 17.68 -3.28
N ALA A 370 0.59 17.69 -4.56
CA ALA A 370 0.55 18.92 -5.37
C ALA A 370 -0.47 19.95 -4.85
N TYR A 371 -1.58 19.48 -4.25
CA TYR A 371 -2.62 20.38 -3.73
C TYR A 371 -2.42 20.81 -2.28
N PHE A 372 -1.74 20.00 -1.46
CA PHE A 372 -1.69 20.21 -0.01
C PHE A 372 -0.26 20.41 0.56
N SER A 373 0.79 20.33 -0.27
CA SER A 373 2.17 20.64 0.17
C SER A 373 2.43 22.08 0.54
#